data_67b0efbec7af9c760f941a0f47d32580
#
_entry.id   67b0efbec7af9c760f941a0f47d32580
#
_cell.length_a   1.000
_cell.length_b   1.000
_cell.length_c   1.000
_cell.angle_alpha   90.00
_cell.angle_beta   90.00
_cell.angle_gamma   90.00
#
_symmetry.space_group_name_H-M   'P 1'
#
loop_
_entity.id
_entity.type
_entity.pdbx_description
1 polymer ?
#
loop_
_entity_poly.entity_id
_entity_poly.type
_entity_poly.pdbx_seq_one_letter_code
_entity_poly.pdbx_strand_id
1 'polypeptide(L)'
;LNRRNMLKLAALSAIPGSIEALVARSAFAQGSPIQFACPVPMSGPFAANGKYADLGMKLAIDQYGKVLGQPLAYTTLDTEGKPATAVRRVQEIAQQKNARYFAGGILSSEALAMGKEAEKAGGIFITTAGADELTGKDCNSATFRWSVPTFGAIEQTVRPLIQSMPNAKRWYTITPQYVFGDGLLSAAKNIFKEKGIEHVGNSYHSLNEKEFSGYLTNAVAAKPDVLLILNFGSQSSDTLRQAVSFGMKNNCTILMAWASGLEQFEALGPDICEGVYFGAQYWHAIDAPLNHDLVKRVNAVYKANPNYSLAGSYICTKILLDGIVKAGTADPKKVVAALQGMKYAGLTGSEEIRAGDHQVLKNYYLLKGKPKSKMKDKDDYADIVSSGQSFLPLDKTQCKLA
;
A
#
# COMPACT_ATOMS: atom_id res chain seq x y z
N LEU A 1 -30.97 55.52 59.72
CA LEU A 1 -30.52 55.33 61.11
C LEU A 1 -29.70 54.01 61.20
N ASN A 2 -28.48 54.30 61.44
CA ASN A 2 -27.37 53.69 62.20
C ASN A 2 -26.83 52.30 61.74
N ARG A 3 -25.72 52.41 61.04
CA ARG A 3 -24.57 51.53 61.07
C ARG A 3 -24.08 51.34 62.53
N ARG A 4 -24.20 50.18 63.08
CA ARG A 4 -23.44 49.60 64.18
C ARG A 4 -24.30 48.48 64.79
N ASN A 5 -24.01 47.28 64.37
CA ASN A 5 -24.14 46.02 65.12
C ASN A 5 -24.25 44.84 64.14
N MET A 6 -23.12 44.57 63.54
CA MET A 6 -22.86 43.26 62.90
C MET A 6 -21.39 42.91 63.12
N LEU A 7 -21.05 42.62 64.30
CA LEU A 7 -19.84 41.90 64.65
C LEU A 7 -20.17 41.10 65.93
N LYS A 8 -20.42 39.82 65.72
CA LYS A 8 -20.26 38.70 66.62
C LYS A 8 -21.24 37.61 66.27
N LEU A 9 -20.79 36.75 65.39
CA LEU A 9 -21.03 35.30 65.41
C LEU A 9 -20.19 34.69 64.25
N ALA A 10 -18.90 34.58 64.53
CA ALA A 10 -18.00 33.70 63.84
C ALA A 10 -17.68 32.60 64.84
N ALA A 11 -18.14 31.40 64.57
CA ALA A 11 -17.41 30.16 64.85
C ALA A 11 -18.31 28.93 64.62
N LEU A 12 -17.71 27.97 64.02
CA LEU A 12 -18.08 26.57 63.84
C LEU A 12 -19.08 26.25 62.71
N SER A 13 -18.51 25.99 61.56
CA SER A 13 -18.82 24.76 60.79
C SER A 13 -17.59 24.38 60.02
N ALA A 14 -16.89 23.38 60.51
CA ALA A 14 -15.78 22.72 59.85
C ALA A 14 -16.31 21.82 58.73
N ILE A 15 -15.79 22.03 57.55
CA ILE A 15 -15.37 21.11 56.48
C ILE A 15 -16.16 19.81 56.29
N PRO A 16 -16.65 19.57 55.07
CA PRO A 16 -16.03 18.55 54.23
C PRO A 16 -15.81 19.01 52.78
N GLY A 17 -14.58 19.34 52.45
CA GLY A 17 -14.18 19.70 51.12
C GLY A 17 -12.92 18.96 50.71
N SER A 18 -12.92 17.63 50.69
CA SER A 18 -11.73 16.86 50.31
C SER A 18 -11.98 15.60 49.47
N ILE A 19 -13.21 15.35 49.03
CA ILE A 19 -13.48 14.18 48.15
C ILE A 19 -13.73 14.60 46.68
N GLU A 20 -14.25 15.81 46.45
CA GLU A 20 -14.43 16.27 45.04
C GLU A 20 -13.16 16.72 44.34
N ALA A 21 -12.11 17.12 45.07
CA ALA A 21 -10.84 17.52 44.48
C ALA A 21 -9.97 16.33 44.01
N LEU A 22 -10.26 15.09 44.42
CA LEU A 22 -9.55 13.88 43.95
C LEU A 22 -10.17 13.26 42.72
N VAL A 23 -11.45 13.48 42.44
CA VAL A 23 -12.11 12.96 41.23
C VAL A 23 -11.84 13.85 40.03
N ALA A 24 -11.59 15.14 40.23
CA ALA A 24 -11.23 16.06 39.14
C ALA A 24 -9.79 15.89 38.61
N ARG A 25 -8.89 15.26 39.38
CA ARG A 25 -7.51 15.04 38.96
C ARG A 25 -7.29 13.81 38.04
N SER A 26 -8.24 12.92 37.94
CA SER A 26 -8.16 11.75 37.07
C SER A 26 -8.69 12.01 35.62
N ALA A 27 -9.30 13.17 35.35
CA ALA A 27 -9.82 13.54 34.04
C ALA A 27 -8.81 14.31 33.16
N PHE A 28 -7.65 14.70 33.66
CA PHE A 28 -6.69 15.58 32.96
C PHE A 28 -5.38 14.90 32.54
N ALA A 29 -5.35 13.58 32.40
CA ALA A 29 -4.14 12.87 31.96
C ALA A 29 -4.34 12.09 30.64
N GLN A 30 -5.30 12.44 29.80
CA GLN A 30 -5.32 11.96 28.44
C GLN A 30 -4.48 12.92 27.60
N GLY A 31 -3.23 12.50 27.26
CA GLY A 31 -2.37 13.25 26.34
C GLY A 31 -3.10 13.55 25.04
N SER A 32 -2.70 14.60 24.33
CA SER A 32 -3.26 14.93 23.03
C SER A 32 -3.21 13.71 22.09
N PRO A 33 -4.23 13.46 21.26
CA PRO A 33 -4.25 12.33 20.35
C PRO A 33 -3.03 12.30 19.41
N ILE A 34 -2.46 11.11 19.20
CA ILE A 34 -1.47 10.92 18.13
C ILE A 34 -2.21 10.96 16.80
N GLN A 35 -1.86 11.95 15.96
CA GLN A 35 -2.57 12.22 14.71
C GLN A 35 -1.95 11.43 13.55
N PHE A 36 -2.79 10.62 12.90
CA PHE A 36 -2.48 9.90 11.67
C PHE A 36 -3.25 10.51 10.50
N ALA A 37 -2.70 10.40 9.30
CA ALA A 37 -3.40 10.78 8.08
C ALA A 37 -3.21 9.72 6.97
N CYS A 38 -4.30 9.50 6.21
CA CYS A 38 -4.34 8.59 5.07
C CYS A 38 -4.50 9.39 3.76
N PRO A 39 -3.39 9.85 3.15
CA PRO A 39 -3.44 10.54 1.87
C PRO A 39 -3.55 9.53 0.72
N VAL A 40 -4.73 9.42 0.15
CA VAL A 40 -5.07 8.45 -0.92
C VAL A 40 -6.08 9.07 -1.90
N PRO A 41 -6.15 8.61 -3.17
CA PRO A 41 -7.16 9.07 -4.10
C PRO A 41 -8.54 8.53 -3.69
N MET A 42 -9.45 9.41 -3.26
CA MET A 42 -10.85 9.08 -2.96
C MET A 42 -11.77 9.36 -4.15
N SER A 43 -11.23 9.96 -5.21
CA SER A 43 -11.88 10.31 -6.46
C SER A 43 -11.04 9.88 -7.67
N GLY A 44 -11.63 9.86 -8.88
CA GLY A 44 -10.94 9.48 -10.12
C GLY A 44 -10.72 7.98 -10.32
N PRO A 45 -9.83 7.57 -11.27
CA PRO A 45 -9.65 6.17 -11.69
C PRO A 45 -9.17 5.22 -10.58
N PHE A 46 -8.53 5.74 -9.54
CA PHE A 46 -7.97 4.96 -8.43
C PHE A 46 -8.78 5.08 -7.13
N ALA A 47 -10.01 5.64 -7.20
CA ALA A 47 -10.86 5.85 -6.03
C ALA A 47 -11.19 4.56 -5.26
N ALA A 48 -11.38 3.45 -5.96
CA ALA A 48 -11.64 2.16 -5.31
C ALA A 48 -10.45 1.75 -4.43
N ASN A 49 -9.22 1.87 -4.96
CA ASN A 49 -8.00 1.55 -4.20
C ASN A 49 -7.84 2.46 -2.97
N GLY A 50 -8.12 3.77 -3.12
CA GLY A 50 -8.09 4.73 -2.01
C GLY A 50 -9.09 4.40 -0.91
N LYS A 51 -10.34 4.05 -1.27
CA LYS A 51 -11.37 3.64 -0.31
C LYS A 51 -10.98 2.41 0.49
N TYR A 52 -10.43 1.38 -0.17
CA TYR A 52 -9.93 0.19 0.54
C TYR A 52 -8.73 0.50 1.43
N ALA A 53 -7.82 1.36 1.00
CA ALA A 53 -6.69 1.79 1.82
C ALA A 53 -7.17 2.54 3.09
N ASP A 54 -8.16 3.41 2.97
CA ASP A 54 -8.78 4.09 4.10
C ASP A 54 -9.39 3.10 5.12
N LEU A 55 -10.11 2.09 4.64
CA LEU A 55 -10.66 1.02 5.50
C LEU A 55 -9.55 0.26 6.23
N GLY A 56 -8.43 -0.03 5.56
CA GLY A 56 -7.28 -0.71 6.16
C GLY A 56 -6.64 0.10 7.28
N MET A 57 -6.42 1.40 7.07
CA MET A 57 -5.92 2.30 8.10
C MET A 57 -6.87 2.38 9.29
N LYS A 58 -8.17 2.59 9.02
CA LYS A 58 -9.19 2.63 10.05
C LYS A 58 -9.17 1.37 10.91
N LEU A 59 -9.11 0.20 10.28
CA LEU A 59 -9.06 -1.09 10.99
C LEU A 59 -7.85 -1.19 11.93
N ALA A 60 -6.67 -0.73 11.49
CA ALA A 60 -5.47 -0.71 12.35
C ALA A 60 -5.61 0.26 13.52
N ILE A 61 -6.09 1.48 13.27
CA ILE A 61 -6.33 2.50 14.31
C ILE A 61 -7.34 1.99 15.35
N ASP A 62 -8.47 1.44 14.91
CA ASP A 62 -9.52 0.91 15.80
C ASP A 62 -9.01 -0.27 16.63
N GLN A 63 -8.14 -1.12 16.07
CA GLN A 63 -7.54 -2.26 16.76
C GLN A 63 -6.64 -1.82 17.95
N TYR A 64 -5.86 -0.76 17.77
CA TYR A 64 -4.98 -0.27 18.83
C TYR A 64 -5.70 0.65 19.81
N GLY A 65 -6.62 1.49 19.35
CA GLY A 65 -7.39 2.45 20.14
C GLY A 65 -6.53 3.50 20.84
N LYS A 66 -5.52 3.06 21.58
CA LYS A 66 -4.54 3.90 22.31
C LYS A 66 -3.14 3.34 22.17
N VAL A 67 -2.13 4.22 22.14
CA VAL A 67 -0.72 3.85 22.20
C VAL A 67 -0.01 4.77 23.20
N LEU A 68 0.82 4.20 24.08
CA LEU A 68 1.50 4.91 25.17
C LEU A 68 0.54 5.75 26.05
N GLY A 69 -0.70 5.26 26.25
CA GLY A 69 -1.74 5.96 27.00
C GLY A 69 -2.44 7.08 26.23
N GLN A 70 -2.00 7.43 25.02
CA GLN A 70 -2.59 8.48 24.19
C GLN A 70 -3.61 7.87 23.20
N PRO A 71 -4.79 8.50 23.03
CA PRO A 71 -5.74 8.08 22.00
C PRO A 71 -5.16 8.31 20.61
N LEU A 72 -5.67 7.54 19.65
CA LEU A 72 -5.34 7.68 18.22
C LEU A 72 -6.44 8.45 17.51
N ALA A 73 -6.06 9.35 16.63
CA ALA A 73 -6.97 10.02 15.70
C ALA A 73 -6.43 9.92 14.29
N TYR A 74 -7.29 9.82 13.30
CA TYR A 74 -6.87 9.80 11.92
C TYR A 74 -7.76 10.67 11.03
N THR A 75 -7.22 11.06 9.88
CA THR A 75 -7.93 11.85 8.88
C THR A 75 -7.62 11.31 7.50
N THR A 76 -8.64 11.01 6.71
CA THR A 76 -8.52 10.68 5.30
C THR A 76 -8.34 11.94 4.48
N LEU A 77 -7.41 11.94 3.53
CA LEU A 77 -7.11 13.07 2.66
C LEU A 77 -7.28 12.65 1.20
N ASP A 78 -8.25 13.23 0.49
CA ASP A 78 -8.38 12.98 -0.94
C ASP A 78 -7.26 13.66 -1.71
N THR A 79 -6.40 12.87 -2.33
CA THR A 79 -5.30 13.33 -3.18
C THR A 79 -5.71 13.54 -4.64
N GLU A 80 -6.91 13.09 -5.01
CA GLU A 80 -7.44 13.12 -6.40
C GLU A 80 -6.54 12.37 -7.41
N GLY A 81 -5.57 11.58 -6.97
CA GLY A 81 -4.54 10.99 -7.85
C GLY A 81 -3.55 12.01 -8.40
N LYS A 82 -3.40 13.18 -7.78
CA LYS A 82 -2.57 14.30 -8.25
C LYS A 82 -1.48 14.66 -7.25
N PRO A 83 -0.19 14.61 -7.63
CA PRO A 83 0.92 14.92 -6.72
C PRO A 83 0.81 16.29 -6.05
N ALA A 84 0.39 17.33 -6.79
CA ALA A 84 0.25 18.69 -6.23
C ALA A 84 -0.86 18.77 -5.15
N THR A 85 -2.01 18.11 -5.38
CA THR A 85 -3.08 18.00 -4.38
C THR A 85 -2.60 17.23 -3.17
N ALA A 86 -1.90 16.10 -3.37
CA ALA A 86 -1.37 15.27 -2.30
C ALA A 86 -0.42 16.06 -1.38
N VAL A 87 0.54 16.79 -1.95
CA VAL A 87 1.47 17.69 -1.22
C VAL A 87 0.69 18.70 -0.38
N ARG A 88 -0.23 19.44 -1.00
CA ARG A 88 -1.03 20.44 -0.29
C ARG A 88 -1.81 19.83 0.88
N ARG A 89 -2.43 18.67 0.70
CA ARG A 89 -3.17 17.98 1.76
C ARG A 89 -2.29 17.56 2.91
N VAL A 90 -1.07 17.05 2.64
CA VAL A 90 -0.09 16.71 3.70
C VAL A 90 0.34 17.96 4.45
N GLN A 91 0.63 19.07 3.76
CA GLN A 91 0.97 20.35 4.40
C GLN A 91 -0.14 20.87 5.32
N GLU A 92 -1.38 20.92 4.79
CA GLU A 92 -2.56 21.39 5.53
C GLU A 92 -2.73 20.61 6.84
N ILE A 93 -2.74 19.29 6.81
CA ILE A 93 -2.99 18.47 8.00
C ILE A 93 -1.81 18.48 8.98
N ALA A 94 -0.57 18.58 8.49
CA ALA A 94 0.61 18.71 9.31
C ALA A 94 0.63 20.02 10.09
N GLN A 95 0.12 21.12 9.51
CA GLN A 95 0.03 22.42 10.16
C GLN A 95 -1.20 22.54 11.07
N GLN A 96 -2.38 22.11 10.60
CA GLN A 96 -3.64 22.31 11.33
C GLN A 96 -3.82 21.35 12.52
N LYS A 97 -3.42 20.09 12.37
CA LYS A 97 -3.61 19.04 13.39
C LYS A 97 -2.33 18.47 13.95
N ASN A 98 -1.18 19.01 13.57
CA ASN A 98 0.13 18.47 13.95
C ASN A 98 0.29 16.98 13.57
N ALA A 99 -0.30 16.54 12.46
CA ALA A 99 -0.15 15.18 11.99
C ALA A 99 1.32 14.92 11.57
N ARG A 100 1.88 13.81 12.05
CA ARG A 100 3.27 13.40 11.76
C ARG A 100 3.39 11.97 11.26
N TYR A 101 2.29 11.22 11.22
CA TYR A 101 2.25 9.83 10.80
C TYR A 101 1.33 9.69 9.59
N PHE A 102 1.91 9.32 8.46
CA PHE A 102 1.21 9.22 7.18
C PHE A 102 1.35 7.80 6.64
N ALA A 103 0.22 7.14 6.36
CA ALA A 103 0.18 5.85 5.66
C ALA A 103 -0.74 5.95 4.45
N GLY A 104 -0.22 5.70 3.25
CA GLY A 104 -1.01 5.85 2.03
C GLY A 104 -0.16 5.95 0.77
N GLY A 105 -0.65 6.70 -0.21
CA GLY A 105 0.01 6.84 -1.50
C GLY A 105 -0.20 5.62 -2.38
N ILE A 106 -1.22 5.68 -3.24
CA ILE A 106 -1.50 4.62 -4.22
C ILE A 106 -0.62 4.79 -5.45
N LEU A 107 -0.53 6.01 -5.98
CA LEU A 107 0.28 6.31 -7.16
C LEU A 107 1.72 6.66 -6.77
N SER A 108 2.68 6.12 -7.51
CA SER A 108 4.10 6.35 -7.22
C SER A 108 4.52 7.81 -7.32
N SER A 109 3.95 8.56 -8.26
CA SER A 109 4.20 10.01 -8.41
C SER A 109 3.71 10.83 -7.21
N GLU A 110 2.56 10.45 -6.62
CA GLU A 110 2.07 11.06 -5.37
C GLU A 110 2.98 10.69 -4.20
N ALA A 111 3.32 9.39 -4.07
CA ALA A 111 4.13 8.89 -2.97
C ALA A 111 5.51 9.56 -2.92
N LEU A 112 6.17 9.75 -4.08
CA LEU A 112 7.44 10.47 -4.18
C LEU A 112 7.32 11.93 -3.71
N ALA A 113 6.23 12.62 -4.05
CA ALA A 113 5.99 13.99 -3.63
C ALA A 113 5.65 14.09 -2.14
N MET A 114 4.78 13.20 -1.64
CA MET A 114 4.36 13.15 -0.24
C MET A 114 5.49 12.76 0.71
N GLY A 115 6.38 11.85 0.31
CA GLY A 115 7.53 11.47 1.12
C GLY A 115 8.45 12.66 1.42
N LYS A 116 8.73 13.48 0.40
CA LYS A 116 9.50 14.73 0.56
C LYS A 116 8.79 15.73 1.46
N GLU A 117 7.47 15.81 1.38
CA GLU A 117 6.68 16.75 2.20
C GLU A 117 6.54 16.27 3.65
N ALA A 118 6.38 14.98 3.87
CA ALA A 118 6.38 14.39 5.21
C ALA A 118 7.73 14.63 5.93
N GLU A 119 8.85 14.49 5.21
CA GLU A 119 10.18 14.81 5.75
C GLU A 119 10.29 16.26 6.19
N LYS A 120 9.88 17.23 5.34
CA LYS A 120 9.85 18.66 5.67
C LYS A 120 8.97 18.95 6.90
N ALA A 121 7.85 18.25 7.02
CA ALA A 121 6.97 18.36 8.16
C ALA A 121 7.52 17.71 9.44
N GLY A 122 8.68 17.03 9.38
CA GLY A 122 9.25 16.26 10.49
C GLY A 122 8.41 15.05 10.87
N GLY A 123 7.69 14.46 9.89
CA GLY A 123 6.84 13.29 10.05
C GLY A 123 7.46 12.02 9.46
N ILE A 124 6.66 10.96 9.40
CA ILE A 124 7.00 9.67 8.78
C ILE A 124 5.91 9.34 7.76
N PHE A 125 6.32 8.90 6.57
CA PHE A 125 5.45 8.42 5.52
C PHE A 125 5.77 6.97 5.19
N ILE A 126 4.78 6.09 5.23
CA ILE A 126 4.89 4.71 4.78
C ILE A 126 3.90 4.44 3.65
N THR A 127 4.36 3.78 2.60
CA THR A 127 3.59 3.65 1.36
C THR A 127 3.59 2.23 0.80
N THR A 128 2.55 1.94 0.00
CA THR A 128 2.43 0.75 -0.83
C THR A 128 2.76 1.01 -2.31
N ALA A 129 3.20 2.21 -2.67
CA ALA A 129 3.56 2.55 -4.04
C ALA A 129 4.84 1.81 -4.51
N GLY A 130 4.92 1.51 -5.81
CA GLY A 130 5.87 0.54 -6.34
C GLY A 130 7.17 1.11 -6.94
N ALA A 131 7.26 2.43 -7.26
CA ALA A 131 8.42 2.98 -7.98
C ALA A 131 9.74 2.75 -7.24
N ASP A 132 10.75 2.26 -7.94
CA ASP A 132 12.08 1.94 -7.37
C ASP A 132 12.73 3.16 -6.72
N GLU A 133 12.45 4.36 -7.22
CA GLU A 133 12.97 5.63 -6.73
C GLU A 133 12.66 5.90 -5.26
N LEU A 134 11.53 5.41 -4.73
CA LEU A 134 11.07 5.67 -3.35
C LEU A 134 12.08 5.22 -2.28
N THR A 135 12.74 4.10 -2.50
CA THR A 135 13.81 3.56 -1.65
C THR A 135 15.13 3.46 -2.43
N GLY A 136 15.20 4.16 -3.57
CA GLY A 136 16.37 4.31 -4.43
C GLY A 136 16.86 5.75 -4.44
N LYS A 137 17.06 6.31 -5.64
CA LYS A 137 17.65 7.66 -5.82
C LYS A 137 16.91 8.82 -5.15
N ASP A 138 15.60 8.66 -4.87
CA ASP A 138 14.75 9.66 -4.21
C ASP A 138 14.40 9.29 -2.76
N CYS A 139 15.12 8.33 -2.17
CA CYS A 139 14.95 7.97 -0.76
C CYS A 139 15.20 9.17 0.16
N ASN A 140 14.51 9.21 1.28
CA ASN A 140 14.69 10.22 2.31
C ASN A 140 14.46 9.62 3.71
N SER A 141 14.83 10.38 4.75
CA SER A 141 14.81 9.92 6.14
C SER A 141 13.41 9.61 6.69
N ALA A 142 12.36 10.10 6.04
CA ALA A 142 10.98 9.98 6.50
C ALA A 142 10.17 8.89 5.79
N THR A 143 10.64 8.43 4.61
CA THR A 143 9.85 7.54 3.74
C THR A 143 10.23 6.08 3.94
N PHE A 144 9.22 5.25 4.17
CA PHE A 144 9.28 3.78 4.23
C PHE A 144 8.40 3.18 3.14
N ARG A 145 8.78 2.02 2.60
CA ARG A 145 7.97 1.31 1.61
C ARG A 145 7.73 -0.14 2.02
N TRP A 146 6.45 -0.51 2.12
CA TRP A 146 6.07 -1.91 2.39
C TRP A 146 6.02 -2.76 1.12
N SER A 147 5.59 -2.21 -0.01
CA SER A 147 5.50 -2.98 -1.25
C SER A 147 6.88 -3.41 -1.78
N VAL A 148 6.93 -4.55 -2.44
CA VAL A 148 8.07 -4.93 -3.27
C VAL A 148 8.17 -3.94 -4.43
N PRO A 149 9.37 -3.43 -4.77
CA PRO A 149 9.57 -2.46 -5.85
C PRO A 149 9.25 -3.02 -7.23
N THR A 150 9.11 -2.14 -8.24
CA THR A 150 8.86 -2.53 -9.63
C THR A 150 9.89 -3.52 -10.14
N PHE A 151 11.15 -3.33 -9.81
CA PHE A 151 12.22 -4.31 -10.09
C PHE A 151 11.88 -5.70 -9.56
N GLY A 152 11.58 -5.82 -8.27
CA GLY A 152 11.30 -7.10 -7.62
C GLY A 152 10.02 -7.77 -8.12
N ALA A 153 8.98 -6.97 -8.41
CA ALA A 153 7.73 -7.49 -8.98
C ALA A 153 7.96 -8.17 -10.34
N ILE A 154 8.75 -7.56 -11.20
CA ILE A 154 9.11 -8.12 -12.52
C ILE A 154 10.02 -9.36 -12.36
N GLU A 155 11.00 -9.34 -11.45
CA GLU A 155 11.83 -10.50 -11.16
C GLU A 155 11.00 -11.71 -10.70
N GLN A 156 9.98 -11.50 -9.88
CA GLN A 156 9.13 -12.56 -9.32
C GLN A 156 7.95 -12.96 -10.23
N THR A 157 7.76 -12.34 -11.38
CA THR A 157 6.70 -12.68 -12.33
C THR A 157 7.23 -13.06 -13.69
N VAL A 158 8.01 -12.21 -14.32
CA VAL A 158 8.52 -12.42 -15.69
C VAL A 158 9.53 -13.58 -15.71
N ARG A 159 10.47 -13.61 -14.77
CA ARG A 159 11.51 -14.65 -14.76
C ARG A 159 10.96 -16.06 -14.52
N PRO A 160 10.07 -16.31 -13.54
CA PRO A 160 9.42 -17.63 -13.40
C PRO A 160 8.58 -18.01 -14.62
N LEU A 161 7.90 -17.05 -15.25
CA LEU A 161 7.10 -17.33 -16.42
C LEU A 161 7.96 -17.74 -17.63
N ILE A 162 9.08 -17.06 -17.88
CA ILE A 162 10.05 -17.45 -18.90
C ILE A 162 10.59 -18.87 -18.64
N GLN A 163 10.89 -19.22 -17.39
CA GLN A 163 11.36 -20.56 -17.02
C GLN A 163 10.32 -21.62 -17.27
N SER A 164 9.04 -21.35 -17.00
CA SER A 164 7.94 -22.30 -17.22
C SER A 164 7.54 -22.43 -18.70
N MET A 165 7.88 -21.45 -19.54
CA MET A 165 7.55 -21.40 -20.97
C MET A 165 8.77 -21.02 -21.82
N PRO A 166 9.80 -21.89 -21.92
CA PRO A 166 11.07 -21.55 -22.57
C PRO A 166 10.97 -21.24 -24.07
N ASN A 167 9.89 -21.65 -24.71
CA ASN A 167 9.62 -21.43 -26.12
C ASN A 167 8.84 -20.13 -26.41
N ALA A 168 8.28 -19.47 -25.38
CA ALA A 168 7.56 -18.20 -25.51
C ALA A 168 8.55 -17.03 -25.61
N LYS A 169 9.02 -16.73 -26.82
CA LYS A 169 10.13 -15.79 -27.07
C LYS A 169 9.68 -14.39 -27.45
N ARG A 170 8.44 -14.20 -27.88
CA ARG A 170 7.92 -12.92 -28.39
C ARG A 170 7.01 -12.29 -27.35
N TRP A 171 7.40 -11.15 -26.79
CA TRP A 171 6.67 -10.46 -25.73
C TRP A 171 6.25 -9.07 -26.15
N TYR A 172 4.99 -8.72 -25.92
CA TYR A 172 4.44 -7.38 -26.11
C TYR A 172 4.04 -6.78 -24.79
N THR A 173 4.24 -5.45 -24.60
CA THR A 173 3.92 -4.75 -23.34
C THR A 173 2.87 -3.65 -23.56
N ILE A 174 1.97 -3.48 -22.56
CA ILE A 174 1.07 -2.31 -22.44
C ILE A 174 1.43 -1.61 -21.15
N THR A 175 1.82 -0.34 -21.25
CA THR A 175 2.53 0.38 -20.18
C THR A 175 1.87 1.74 -19.88
N PRO A 176 1.53 2.06 -18.61
CA PRO A 176 1.07 3.39 -18.25
C PRO A 176 2.26 4.37 -18.27
N GLN A 177 2.04 5.54 -18.86
CA GLN A 177 3.10 6.54 -19.08
C GLN A 177 3.37 7.36 -17.82
N TYR A 178 4.06 6.78 -16.84
CA TYR A 178 4.57 7.45 -15.65
C TYR A 178 5.60 6.56 -14.92
N VAL A 179 6.26 7.09 -13.89
CA VAL A 179 7.41 6.48 -13.20
C VAL A 179 7.24 4.99 -12.83
N PHE A 180 6.07 4.57 -12.38
CA PHE A 180 5.80 3.17 -12.07
C PHE A 180 5.79 2.27 -13.31
N GLY A 181 5.10 2.69 -14.38
CA GLY A 181 5.06 1.94 -15.64
C GLY A 181 6.43 1.85 -16.28
N ASP A 182 7.18 2.95 -16.30
CA ASP A 182 8.55 3.00 -16.82
C ASP A 182 9.49 2.08 -16.04
N GLY A 183 9.35 2.02 -14.70
CA GLY A 183 10.12 1.11 -13.85
C GLY A 183 9.85 -0.36 -14.18
N LEU A 184 8.56 -0.76 -14.28
CA LEU A 184 8.19 -2.11 -14.67
C LEU A 184 8.71 -2.48 -16.07
N LEU A 185 8.54 -1.60 -17.04
CA LEU A 185 9.00 -1.83 -18.41
C LEU A 185 10.53 -1.94 -18.49
N SER A 186 11.25 -1.08 -17.79
CA SER A 186 12.72 -1.11 -17.73
C SER A 186 13.23 -2.43 -17.14
N ALA A 187 12.66 -2.85 -16.00
CA ALA A 187 12.99 -4.12 -15.38
C ALA A 187 12.71 -5.30 -16.32
N ALA A 188 11.54 -5.30 -17.00
CA ALA A 188 11.18 -6.35 -17.97
C ALA A 188 12.18 -6.40 -19.15
N LYS A 189 12.54 -5.25 -19.74
CA LYS A 189 13.52 -5.17 -20.84
C LYS A 189 14.90 -5.69 -20.43
N ASN A 190 15.32 -5.48 -19.20
CA ASN A 190 16.58 -6.03 -18.71
C ASN A 190 16.57 -7.55 -18.67
N ILE A 191 15.47 -8.16 -18.17
CA ILE A 191 15.30 -9.63 -18.20
C ILE A 191 15.19 -10.14 -19.65
N PHE A 192 14.46 -9.44 -20.51
CA PHE A 192 14.33 -9.82 -21.92
C PHE A 192 15.69 -9.89 -22.60
N LYS A 193 16.52 -8.86 -22.41
CA LYS A 193 17.91 -8.84 -22.92
C LYS A 193 18.75 -10.01 -22.37
N GLU A 194 18.67 -10.26 -21.06
CA GLU A 194 19.41 -11.35 -20.40
C GLU A 194 18.98 -12.74 -20.94
N LYS A 195 17.68 -12.94 -21.15
CA LYS A 195 17.09 -14.25 -21.51
C LYS A 195 16.89 -14.45 -23.01
N GLY A 196 17.33 -13.52 -23.85
CA GLY A 196 17.13 -13.60 -25.30
C GLY A 196 15.65 -13.60 -25.71
N ILE A 197 14.84 -12.81 -25.02
CA ILE A 197 13.42 -12.59 -25.35
C ILE A 197 13.33 -11.43 -26.33
N GLU A 198 12.57 -11.63 -27.41
CA GLU A 198 12.24 -10.58 -28.36
C GLU A 198 11.11 -9.69 -27.82
N HIS A 199 11.41 -8.44 -27.52
CA HIS A 199 10.40 -7.44 -27.18
C HIS A 199 9.79 -6.89 -28.47
N VAL A 200 8.69 -7.48 -28.92
CA VAL A 200 8.07 -7.20 -30.23
C VAL A 200 7.29 -5.90 -30.30
N GLY A 201 7.11 -5.21 -29.18
CA GLY A 201 6.50 -3.88 -29.13
C GLY A 201 6.03 -3.46 -27.75
N ASN A 202 5.71 -2.16 -27.64
CA ASN A 202 5.12 -1.56 -26.44
C ASN A 202 4.09 -0.51 -26.84
N SER A 203 2.97 -0.51 -26.16
CA SER A 203 2.00 0.59 -26.23
C SER A 203 1.97 1.36 -24.92
N TYR A 204 2.29 2.66 -24.97
CA TYR A 204 2.10 3.57 -23.85
C TYR A 204 0.70 4.17 -23.84
N HIS A 205 0.10 4.32 -22.66
CA HIS A 205 -1.20 4.98 -22.46
C HIS A 205 -1.19 5.96 -21.31
N SER A 206 -2.15 6.88 -21.29
CA SER A 206 -2.33 7.84 -20.21
C SER A 206 -2.95 7.20 -18.96
N LEU A 207 -2.80 7.86 -17.79
CA LEU A 207 -3.43 7.40 -16.54
C LEU A 207 -4.97 7.56 -16.53
N ASN A 208 -5.55 8.24 -17.51
CA ASN A 208 -7.00 8.42 -17.66
C ASN A 208 -7.59 7.52 -18.76
N GLU A 209 -6.79 6.63 -19.34
CA GLU A 209 -7.23 5.77 -20.44
C GLU A 209 -8.26 4.73 -19.95
N LYS A 210 -9.28 4.52 -20.76
CA LYS A 210 -10.34 3.51 -20.54
C LYS A 210 -10.56 2.61 -21.76
N GLU A 211 -10.09 3.05 -22.92
CA GLU A 211 -10.30 2.37 -24.17
C GLU A 211 -8.98 1.85 -24.73
N PHE A 212 -8.81 0.53 -24.71
CA PHE A 212 -7.55 -0.13 -25.04
C PHE A 212 -7.55 -0.80 -26.43
N SER A 213 -8.63 -0.70 -27.20
CA SER A 213 -8.77 -1.38 -28.51
C SER A 213 -7.64 -1.05 -29.47
N GLY A 214 -7.23 0.21 -29.60
CA GLY A 214 -6.13 0.62 -30.46
C GLY A 214 -4.79 0.02 -30.04
N TYR A 215 -4.51 0.00 -28.74
CA TYR A 215 -3.28 -0.62 -28.19
C TYR A 215 -3.27 -2.14 -28.38
N LEU A 216 -4.42 -2.79 -28.24
CA LEU A 216 -4.58 -4.23 -28.42
C LEU A 216 -4.51 -4.63 -29.91
N THR A 217 -4.99 -3.78 -30.83
CA THR A 217 -4.82 -4.00 -32.28
C THR A 217 -3.33 -4.08 -32.63
N ASN A 218 -2.50 -3.19 -32.08
CA ASN A 218 -1.04 -3.22 -32.25
C ASN A 218 -0.43 -4.50 -31.66
N ALA A 219 -0.89 -4.90 -30.46
CA ALA A 219 -0.43 -6.14 -29.83
C ALA A 219 -0.78 -7.39 -30.65
N VAL A 220 -2.01 -7.49 -31.16
CA VAL A 220 -2.44 -8.60 -32.02
C VAL A 220 -1.61 -8.67 -33.32
N ALA A 221 -1.37 -7.52 -33.97
CA ALA A 221 -0.54 -7.44 -35.18
C ALA A 221 0.90 -7.91 -34.95
N ALA A 222 1.45 -7.67 -33.74
CA ALA A 222 2.79 -8.11 -33.35
C ALA A 222 2.90 -9.63 -33.10
N LYS A 223 1.79 -10.36 -32.99
CA LYS A 223 1.71 -11.81 -32.73
C LYS A 223 2.63 -12.26 -31.60
N PRO A 224 2.44 -11.77 -30.39
CA PRO A 224 3.26 -12.15 -29.24
C PRO A 224 2.90 -13.54 -28.73
N ASP A 225 3.88 -14.25 -28.11
CA ASP A 225 3.64 -15.43 -27.30
C ASP A 225 3.10 -15.04 -25.92
N VAL A 226 3.49 -13.84 -25.43
CA VAL A 226 3.05 -13.28 -24.13
C VAL A 226 2.68 -11.80 -24.27
N LEU A 227 1.47 -11.48 -23.79
CA LEU A 227 1.07 -10.10 -23.51
C LEU A 227 1.37 -9.77 -22.04
N LEU A 228 2.28 -8.83 -21.81
CA LEU A 228 2.64 -8.33 -20.48
C LEU A 228 1.94 -7.00 -20.20
N ILE A 229 0.99 -7.01 -19.26
CA ILE A 229 0.21 -5.85 -18.84
C ILE A 229 0.91 -5.24 -17.63
N LEU A 230 1.38 -3.98 -17.77
CA LEU A 230 2.15 -3.23 -16.75
C LEU A 230 1.34 -2.13 -16.07
N ASN A 231 0.06 -1.98 -16.39
CA ASN A 231 -0.82 -1.03 -15.72
C ASN A 231 -1.43 -1.60 -14.43
N PHE A 232 -2.10 -0.74 -13.65
CA PHE A 232 -2.62 -1.04 -12.32
C PHE A 232 -4.05 -0.49 -12.17
N GLY A 233 -4.79 -0.97 -11.15
CA GLY A 233 -6.13 -0.49 -10.82
C GLY A 233 -7.16 -0.87 -11.88
N SER A 234 -8.18 -0.02 -12.09
CA SER A 234 -9.23 -0.25 -13.09
C SER A 234 -8.69 -0.41 -14.50
N GLN A 235 -7.62 0.31 -14.83
CA GLN A 235 -7.01 0.24 -16.16
C GLN A 235 -6.50 -1.15 -16.50
N SER A 236 -5.90 -1.86 -15.55
CA SER A 236 -5.44 -3.24 -15.78
C SER A 236 -6.61 -4.21 -15.99
N SER A 237 -7.73 -3.98 -15.29
CA SER A 237 -8.97 -4.75 -15.51
C SER A 237 -9.57 -4.49 -16.89
N ASP A 238 -9.63 -3.22 -17.30
CA ASP A 238 -10.17 -2.83 -18.61
C ASP A 238 -9.30 -3.36 -19.75
N THR A 239 -7.97 -3.27 -19.61
CA THR A 239 -7.02 -3.84 -20.58
C THR A 239 -7.22 -5.35 -20.71
N LEU A 240 -7.29 -6.08 -19.58
CA LEU A 240 -7.46 -7.53 -19.61
C LEU A 240 -8.81 -7.94 -20.21
N ARG A 241 -9.91 -7.28 -19.82
CA ARG A 241 -11.24 -7.54 -20.37
C ARG A 241 -11.27 -7.35 -21.87
N GLN A 242 -10.71 -6.26 -22.37
CA GLN A 242 -10.64 -5.97 -23.81
C GLN A 242 -9.68 -6.94 -24.51
N ALA A 243 -8.53 -7.30 -23.92
CA ALA A 243 -7.62 -8.30 -24.51
C ALA A 243 -8.30 -9.66 -24.69
N VAL A 244 -9.12 -10.10 -23.73
CA VAL A 244 -9.93 -11.32 -23.85
C VAL A 244 -10.95 -11.19 -24.98
N SER A 245 -11.63 -10.04 -25.10
CA SER A 245 -12.59 -9.76 -26.18
C SER A 245 -11.94 -9.73 -27.57
N PHE A 246 -10.66 -9.35 -27.65
CA PHE A 246 -9.85 -9.43 -28.88
C PHE A 246 -9.32 -10.84 -29.18
N GLY A 247 -9.71 -11.84 -28.37
CA GLY A 247 -9.29 -13.23 -28.55
C GLY A 247 -7.83 -13.51 -28.16
N MET A 248 -7.14 -12.57 -27.54
CA MET A 248 -5.71 -12.73 -27.20
C MET A 248 -5.46 -13.91 -26.26
N LYS A 249 -6.38 -14.17 -25.32
CA LYS A 249 -6.28 -15.31 -24.38
C LYS A 249 -6.16 -16.68 -25.09
N ASN A 250 -6.67 -16.79 -26.33
CA ASN A 250 -6.59 -18.01 -27.12
C ASN A 250 -5.28 -18.13 -27.93
N ASN A 251 -4.58 -16.99 -28.10
CA ASN A 251 -3.44 -16.89 -29.01
C ASN A 251 -2.11 -16.62 -28.29
N CYS A 252 -2.14 -16.11 -27.07
CA CYS A 252 -0.95 -15.84 -26.25
C CYS A 252 -1.25 -16.01 -24.77
N THR A 253 -0.22 -16.20 -23.97
CA THR A 253 -0.32 -16.12 -22.52
C THR A 253 -0.43 -14.65 -22.08
N ILE A 254 -1.28 -14.37 -21.10
CA ILE A 254 -1.40 -13.04 -20.53
C ILE A 254 -0.82 -13.02 -19.12
N LEU A 255 0.09 -12.09 -18.88
CA LEU A 255 0.66 -11.79 -17.55
C LEU A 255 0.34 -10.34 -17.19
N MET A 256 -0.35 -10.14 -16.09
CA MET A 256 -0.51 -8.85 -15.43
C MET A 256 0.54 -8.77 -14.32
N ALA A 257 1.54 -7.91 -14.45
CA ALA A 257 2.69 -7.88 -13.54
C ALA A 257 2.34 -7.38 -12.13
N TRP A 258 1.23 -6.64 -11.97
CA TRP A 258 0.82 -6.07 -10.67
C TRP A 258 -0.70 -5.98 -10.58
N ALA A 259 -1.32 -6.97 -9.95
CA ALA A 259 -2.75 -6.99 -9.72
C ALA A 259 -3.16 -6.10 -8.52
N SER A 260 -4.35 -5.51 -8.60
CA SER A 260 -4.91 -4.68 -7.53
C SER A 260 -5.37 -5.48 -6.31
N GLY A 261 -5.68 -6.78 -6.49
CA GLY A 261 -6.17 -7.65 -5.44
C GLY A 261 -7.52 -8.28 -5.76
N LEU A 262 -8.17 -8.82 -4.73
CA LEU A 262 -9.41 -9.63 -4.87
C LEU A 262 -10.52 -8.89 -5.62
N GLU A 263 -10.72 -7.58 -5.36
CA GLU A 263 -11.74 -6.78 -6.03
C GLU A 263 -11.59 -6.75 -7.57
N GLN A 264 -10.36 -6.89 -8.05
CA GLN A 264 -10.09 -6.98 -9.49
C GLN A 264 -10.58 -8.31 -10.06
N PHE A 265 -10.33 -9.41 -9.35
CA PHE A 265 -10.80 -10.73 -9.76
C PHE A 265 -12.33 -10.82 -9.70
N GLU A 266 -12.97 -10.24 -8.68
CA GLU A 266 -14.43 -10.15 -8.58
C GLU A 266 -15.03 -9.35 -9.76
N ALA A 267 -14.41 -8.22 -10.11
CA ALA A 267 -14.87 -7.38 -11.22
C ALA A 267 -14.68 -8.02 -12.61
N LEU A 268 -13.66 -8.85 -12.78
CA LEU A 268 -13.37 -9.57 -14.01
C LEU A 268 -14.18 -10.86 -14.17
N GLY A 269 -14.40 -11.55 -13.05
CA GLY A 269 -15.03 -12.86 -13.03
C GLY A 269 -14.06 -14.02 -13.38
N PRO A 270 -14.44 -15.26 -13.01
CA PRO A 270 -13.56 -16.41 -13.17
C PRO A 270 -13.23 -16.72 -14.64
N ASP A 271 -14.15 -16.53 -15.57
CA ASP A 271 -13.94 -16.86 -16.99
C ASP A 271 -12.86 -16.00 -17.65
N ILE A 272 -12.75 -14.71 -17.25
CA ILE A 272 -11.69 -13.82 -17.72
C ILE A 272 -10.37 -14.16 -17.03
N CYS A 273 -10.40 -14.44 -15.73
CA CYS A 273 -9.22 -14.70 -14.93
C CYS A 273 -8.57 -16.07 -15.20
N GLU A 274 -9.36 -17.08 -15.63
CA GLU A 274 -8.87 -18.43 -15.86
C GLU A 274 -7.66 -18.46 -16.79
N GLY A 275 -6.56 -19.08 -16.33
CA GLY A 275 -5.32 -19.25 -17.09
C GLY A 275 -4.44 -18.01 -17.20
N VAL A 276 -4.92 -16.84 -16.80
CA VAL A 276 -4.14 -15.59 -16.76
C VAL A 276 -3.21 -15.60 -15.55
N TYR A 277 -1.99 -15.09 -15.72
CA TYR A 277 -1.02 -14.93 -14.63
C TYR A 277 -1.08 -13.51 -14.05
N PHE A 278 -0.95 -13.42 -12.70
CA PHE A 278 -1.06 -12.17 -11.98
C PHE A 278 0.09 -12.05 -10.98
N GLY A 279 0.83 -10.96 -11.04
CA GLY A 279 1.74 -10.57 -9.97
C GLY A 279 0.97 -9.94 -8.81
N ALA A 280 1.26 -10.32 -7.58
CA ALA A 280 0.53 -9.83 -6.42
C ALA A 280 1.44 -9.50 -5.24
N GLN A 281 1.25 -8.31 -4.68
CA GLN A 281 1.88 -7.88 -3.43
C GLN A 281 1.29 -8.61 -2.21
N TYR A 282 0.05 -9.01 -2.32
CA TYR A 282 -0.74 -9.64 -1.27
C TYR A 282 -1.87 -10.48 -1.88
N TRP A 283 -2.14 -11.61 -1.24
CA TRP A 283 -3.30 -12.45 -1.54
C TRP A 283 -3.91 -12.95 -0.23
N HIS A 284 -5.22 -12.93 -0.10
CA HIS A 284 -5.90 -13.30 1.15
C HIS A 284 -5.65 -14.74 1.60
N ALA A 285 -5.30 -15.65 0.69
CA ALA A 285 -4.98 -17.04 0.98
C ALA A 285 -3.50 -17.30 1.35
N ILE A 286 -2.68 -16.25 1.59
CA ILE A 286 -1.31 -16.41 2.06
C ILE A 286 -1.33 -17.07 3.44
N ASP A 287 -0.55 -18.17 3.58
CA ASP A 287 -0.40 -18.89 4.84
C ASP A 287 0.63 -18.17 5.75
N ALA A 288 0.12 -17.20 6.53
CA ALA A 288 0.87 -16.47 7.54
C ALA A 288 -0.06 -16.11 8.71
N PRO A 289 0.40 -16.23 9.98
CA PRO A 289 -0.45 -16.01 11.16
C PRO A 289 -1.12 -14.63 11.17
N LEU A 290 -0.38 -13.56 10.87
CA LEU A 290 -0.95 -12.21 10.82
C LEU A 290 -1.96 -12.07 9.69
N ASN A 291 -1.76 -12.74 8.56
CA ASN A 291 -2.73 -12.72 7.47
C ASN A 291 -4.04 -13.43 7.87
N HIS A 292 -3.96 -14.57 8.53
CA HIS A 292 -5.16 -15.26 9.03
C HIS A 292 -5.96 -14.39 10.00
N ASP A 293 -5.26 -13.66 10.90
CA ASP A 293 -5.91 -12.72 11.81
C ASP A 293 -6.56 -11.55 11.05
N LEU A 294 -5.86 -10.95 10.08
CA LEU A 294 -6.41 -9.89 9.24
C LEU A 294 -7.66 -10.34 8.47
N VAL A 295 -7.60 -11.50 7.81
CA VAL A 295 -8.72 -12.09 7.07
C VAL A 295 -9.92 -12.26 8.00
N LYS A 296 -9.73 -12.83 9.19
CA LYS A 296 -10.79 -13.00 10.19
C LYS A 296 -11.41 -11.65 10.61
N ARG A 297 -10.58 -10.63 10.87
CA ARG A 297 -11.05 -9.29 11.27
C ARG A 297 -11.83 -8.60 10.16
N VAL A 298 -11.31 -8.61 8.93
CA VAL A 298 -11.96 -7.99 7.77
C VAL A 298 -13.29 -8.68 7.49
N ASN A 299 -13.35 -10.02 7.55
CA ASN A 299 -14.60 -10.77 7.41
C ASN A 299 -15.61 -10.44 8.51
N ALA A 300 -15.17 -10.27 9.75
CA ALA A 300 -16.06 -9.91 10.85
C ALA A 300 -16.73 -8.55 10.63
N VAL A 301 -15.99 -7.55 10.12
CA VAL A 301 -16.45 -6.17 9.96
C VAL A 301 -17.14 -5.96 8.60
N TYR A 302 -16.49 -6.39 7.51
CA TYR A 302 -16.90 -6.04 6.14
C TYR A 302 -17.56 -7.19 5.36
N LYS A 303 -17.61 -8.42 5.91
CA LYS A 303 -18.16 -9.63 5.25
C LYS A 303 -17.46 -9.94 3.92
N ALA A 304 -16.19 -9.60 3.79
CA ALA A 304 -15.36 -9.80 2.60
C ALA A 304 -13.93 -10.19 3.01
N ASN A 305 -13.17 -10.77 2.09
CA ASN A 305 -11.75 -10.96 2.28
C ASN A 305 -10.96 -9.68 1.94
N PRO A 306 -9.81 -9.42 2.60
CA PRO A 306 -9.01 -8.24 2.32
C PRO A 306 -8.38 -8.32 0.93
N ASN A 307 -8.35 -7.17 0.25
CA ASN A 307 -7.57 -6.97 -0.96
C ASN A 307 -6.21 -6.31 -0.65
N TYR A 308 -5.40 -6.09 -1.68
CA TYR A 308 -4.08 -5.49 -1.52
C TYR A 308 -4.11 -4.09 -0.91
N SER A 309 -5.00 -3.21 -1.36
CA SER A 309 -5.04 -1.82 -0.89
C SER A 309 -5.42 -1.74 0.59
N LEU A 310 -6.40 -2.54 1.04
CA LEU A 310 -6.80 -2.65 2.44
C LEU A 310 -5.67 -3.26 3.29
N ALA A 311 -5.15 -4.41 2.88
CA ALA A 311 -4.12 -5.13 3.61
C ALA A 311 -2.81 -4.32 3.71
N GLY A 312 -2.40 -3.66 2.61
CA GLY A 312 -1.22 -2.82 2.57
C GLY A 312 -1.33 -1.60 3.49
N SER A 313 -2.47 -0.90 3.48
CA SER A 313 -2.68 0.25 4.36
C SER A 313 -2.79 -0.17 5.84
N TYR A 314 -3.44 -1.30 6.13
CA TYR A 314 -3.48 -1.89 7.47
C TYR A 314 -2.08 -2.16 8.00
N ILE A 315 -1.24 -2.89 7.26
CA ILE A 315 0.11 -3.23 7.72
C ILE A 315 1.03 -2.01 7.80
N CYS A 316 0.94 -1.07 6.86
CA CYS A 316 1.68 0.19 6.92
C CYS A 316 1.36 0.97 8.21
N THR A 317 0.08 1.08 8.54
CA THR A 317 -0.36 1.75 9.77
C THR A 317 0.08 0.98 11.01
N LYS A 318 -0.03 -0.34 11.00
CA LYS A 318 0.44 -1.21 12.09
C LYS A 318 1.95 -1.06 12.32
N ILE A 319 2.76 -1.01 11.27
CA ILE A 319 4.22 -0.80 11.36
C ILE A 319 4.53 0.52 12.08
N LEU A 320 3.82 1.61 11.75
CA LEU A 320 4.00 2.89 12.44
C LEU A 320 3.61 2.81 13.92
N LEU A 321 2.50 2.15 14.23
CA LEU A 321 2.03 1.96 15.61
C LEU A 321 3.00 1.10 16.42
N ASP A 322 3.48 -0.01 15.86
CA ASP A 322 4.50 -0.87 16.48
C ASP A 322 5.82 -0.11 16.69
N GLY A 323 6.19 0.74 15.73
CA GLY A 323 7.35 1.61 15.83
C GLY A 323 7.25 2.60 17.01
N ILE A 324 6.08 3.20 17.21
CA ILE A 324 5.81 4.10 18.36
C ILE A 324 5.93 3.31 19.67
N VAL A 325 5.35 2.13 19.76
CA VAL A 325 5.44 1.25 20.95
C VAL A 325 6.89 0.88 21.22
N LYS A 326 7.62 0.44 20.20
CA LYS A 326 9.04 0.05 20.32
C LYS A 326 9.94 1.22 20.72
N ALA A 327 9.67 2.42 20.19
CA ALA A 327 10.41 3.64 20.53
C ALA A 327 10.08 4.15 21.95
N GLY A 328 8.97 3.73 22.55
CA GLY A 328 8.47 4.26 23.83
C GLY A 328 8.05 5.73 23.76
N THR A 329 7.86 6.27 22.57
CA THR A 329 7.53 7.69 22.33
C THR A 329 6.91 7.89 20.96
N ALA A 330 6.08 8.94 20.81
CA ALA A 330 5.54 9.39 19.52
C ALA A 330 6.43 10.46 18.85
N ASP A 331 7.70 10.60 19.23
CA ASP A 331 8.67 11.44 18.52
C ASP A 331 9.05 10.76 17.18
N PRO A 332 8.78 11.39 16.01
CA PRO A 332 9.03 10.72 14.72
C PRO A 332 10.49 10.30 14.51
N LYS A 333 11.47 11.08 14.95
CA LYS A 333 12.89 10.75 14.78
C LYS A 333 13.27 9.47 15.55
N LYS A 334 12.74 9.31 16.77
CA LYS A 334 12.96 8.10 17.56
C LYS A 334 12.22 6.91 16.99
N VAL A 335 11.03 7.14 16.41
CA VAL A 335 10.26 6.08 15.74
C VAL A 335 10.97 5.63 14.47
N VAL A 336 11.53 6.53 13.66
CA VAL A 336 12.37 6.16 12.49
C VAL A 336 13.52 5.25 12.94
N ALA A 337 14.26 5.63 13.98
CA ALA A 337 15.37 4.83 14.50
C ALA A 337 14.90 3.46 15.01
N ALA A 338 13.70 3.36 15.60
CA ALA A 338 13.14 2.10 16.07
C ALA A 338 12.66 1.20 14.90
N LEU A 339 12.24 1.79 13.79
CA LEU A 339 11.79 1.07 12.58
C LEU A 339 12.98 0.50 11.79
N GLN A 340 14.11 1.19 11.74
CA GLN A 340 15.30 0.75 11.01
C GLN A 340 15.79 -0.61 11.54
N GLY A 341 15.90 -1.60 10.64
CA GLY A 341 16.28 -2.98 10.97
C GLY A 341 15.22 -3.77 11.74
N MET A 342 13.99 -3.27 11.88
CA MET A 342 12.92 -3.97 12.58
C MET A 342 12.48 -5.21 11.81
N LYS A 343 12.55 -6.38 12.48
CA LYS A 343 12.00 -7.64 12.01
C LYS A 343 10.68 -7.91 12.71
N TYR A 344 9.69 -8.37 11.97
CA TYR A 344 8.35 -8.63 12.51
C TYR A 344 7.61 -9.73 11.73
N ALA A 345 6.61 -10.32 12.36
CA ALA A 345 5.66 -11.19 11.67
C ALA A 345 4.70 -10.32 10.84
N GLY A 346 4.89 -10.34 9.53
CA GLY A 346 4.11 -9.56 8.58
C GLY A 346 3.00 -10.35 7.91
N LEU A 347 2.33 -9.74 6.94
CA LEU A 347 1.25 -10.38 6.17
C LEU A 347 1.75 -11.44 5.19
N THR A 348 3.04 -11.42 4.84
CA THR A 348 3.67 -12.36 3.90
C THR A 348 4.66 -13.32 4.57
N GLY A 349 4.58 -13.44 5.89
CA GLY A 349 5.49 -14.21 6.72
C GLY A 349 6.44 -13.31 7.52
N SER A 350 7.70 -13.72 7.68
CA SER A 350 8.71 -12.85 8.30
C SER A 350 9.09 -11.71 7.36
N GLU A 351 8.95 -10.49 7.85
CA GLU A 351 9.28 -9.26 7.12
C GLU A 351 10.33 -8.44 7.90
N GLU A 352 11.15 -7.68 7.19
CA GLU A 352 12.20 -6.84 7.77
C GLU A 352 12.23 -5.46 7.10
N ILE A 353 12.37 -4.41 7.87
CA ILE A 353 12.64 -3.06 7.36
C ILE A 353 14.14 -2.89 7.21
N ARG A 354 14.64 -2.87 5.98
CA ARG A 354 16.07 -2.68 5.70
C ARG A 354 16.49 -1.26 6.10
N ALA A 355 17.48 -1.15 6.99
CA ALA A 355 17.86 0.12 7.59
C ALA A 355 18.43 1.13 6.57
N GLY A 356 19.18 0.66 5.57
CA GLY A 356 19.91 1.54 4.66
C GLY A 356 19.07 2.26 3.62
N ASP A 357 17.81 1.84 3.41
CA ASP A 357 16.92 2.46 2.41
C ASP A 357 15.44 2.44 2.79
N HIS A 358 15.09 1.98 3.98
CA HIS A 358 13.73 1.88 4.51
C HIS A 358 12.78 0.98 3.69
N GLN A 359 13.34 0.05 2.91
CA GLN A 359 12.57 -0.94 2.17
C GLN A 359 12.17 -2.10 3.07
N VAL A 360 10.89 -2.46 3.09
CA VAL A 360 10.44 -3.72 3.70
C VAL A 360 10.78 -4.89 2.78
N LEU A 361 11.57 -5.82 3.30
CA LEU A 361 11.88 -7.08 2.62
C LEU A 361 10.76 -8.08 2.90
N LYS A 362 10.06 -8.51 1.86
CA LYS A 362 8.88 -9.38 1.91
C LYS A 362 8.71 -10.16 0.62
N ASN A 363 7.82 -11.15 0.62
CA ASN A 363 7.51 -11.93 -0.57
C ASN A 363 6.63 -11.16 -1.55
N TYR A 364 6.85 -11.43 -2.83
CA TYR A 364 5.96 -11.15 -3.95
C TYR A 364 5.45 -12.47 -4.52
N TYR A 365 4.26 -12.50 -5.08
CA TYR A 365 3.58 -13.71 -5.51
C TYR A 365 3.27 -13.68 -6.99
N LEU A 366 3.43 -14.82 -7.65
CA LEU A 366 2.86 -15.09 -8.97
C LEU A 366 1.65 -15.99 -8.78
N LEU A 367 0.48 -15.50 -9.17
CA LEU A 367 -0.78 -16.21 -9.12
C LEU A 367 -1.15 -16.69 -10.53
N LYS A 368 -1.97 -17.75 -10.60
CA LYS A 368 -2.64 -18.18 -11.84
C LYS A 368 -4.12 -18.34 -11.60
N GLY A 369 -4.92 -17.71 -12.44
CA GLY A 369 -6.38 -17.78 -12.36
C GLY A 369 -6.91 -19.19 -12.57
N LYS A 370 -7.84 -19.60 -11.72
CA LYS A 370 -8.52 -20.91 -11.72
C LYS A 370 -9.74 -20.92 -12.62
N PRO A 371 -10.08 -22.07 -13.24
CA PRO A 371 -11.41 -22.27 -13.78
C PRO A 371 -12.46 -22.26 -12.66
N LYS A 372 -13.63 -21.72 -12.95
CA LYS A 372 -14.76 -21.63 -12.00
C LYS A 372 -15.06 -22.97 -11.31
N SER A 373 -14.94 -24.09 -12.04
CA SER A 373 -15.18 -25.45 -11.54
C SER A 373 -14.21 -25.91 -10.46
N LYS A 374 -13.05 -25.23 -10.29
CA LYS A 374 -12.03 -25.55 -9.29
C LYS A 374 -12.01 -24.56 -8.11
N MET A 375 -12.84 -23.54 -8.13
CA MET A 375 -12.98 -22.60 -7.01
C MET A 375 -13.67 -23.30 -5.83
N LYS A 376 -13.08 -23.23 -4.64
CA LYS A 376 -13.61 -23.81 -3.40
C LYS A 376 -14.68 -22.94 -2.75
N ASP A 377 -14.59 -21.63 -2.97
CA ASP A 377 -15.55 -20.61 -2.52
C ASP A 377 -15.58 -19.45 -3.52
N LYS A 378 -16.39 -18.43 -3.23
CA LYS A 378 -16.59 -17.28 -4.11
C LYS A 378 -15.36 -16.42 -4.36
N ASP A 379 -14.33 -16.49 -3.50
CA ASP A 379 -13.13 -15.66 -3.52
C ASP A 379 -11.87 -16.45 -3.96
N ASP A 380 -12.00 -17.76 -4.20
CA ASP A 380 -10.91 -18.67 -4.57
C ASP A 380 -10.55 -18.60 -6.06
N TYR A 381 -10.29 -17.38 -6.56
CA TYR A 381 -10.04 -17.11 -7.98
C TYR A 381 -8.70 -17.61 -8.52
N ALA A 382 -7.68 -17.80 -7.69
CA ALA A 382 -6.33 -18.09 -8.18
C ALA A 382 -5.53 -18.96 -7.22
N ASP A 383 -4.61 -19.75 -7.79
CA ASP A 383 -3.56 -20.46 -7.05
C ASP A 383 -2.28 -19.64 -6.99
N ILE A 384 -1.56 -19.71 -5.87
CA ILE A 384 -0.19 -19.20 -5.78
C ILE A 384 0.72 -20.19 -6.51
N VAL A 385 1.31 -19.76 -7.63
CA VAL A 385 2.21 -20.57 -8.45
C VAL A 385 3.64 -20.51 -7.92
N SER A 386 4.07 -19.33 -7.53
CA SER A 386 5.39 -19.12 -6.92
C SER A 386 5.38 -17.88 -6.05
N SER A 387 6.35 -17.81 -5.15
CA SER A 387 6.61 -16.62 -4.33
C SER A 387 8.10 -16.51 -4.04
N GLY A 388 8.55 -15.29 -3.76
CA GLY A 388 9.93 -15.05 -3.41
C GLY A 388 10.22 -13.58 -3.16
N GLN A 389 11.47 -13.29 -2.84
CA GLN A 389 11.97 -11.96 -2.56
C GLN A 389 13.00 -11.57 -3.62
N SER A 390 12.83 -10.40 -4.21
CA SER A 390 13.81 -9.83 -5.13
C SER A 390 13.93 -8.33 -4.87
N PHE A 391 15.12 -7.94 -4.41
CA PHE A 391 15.44 -6.55 -4.11
C PHE A 391 16.84 -6.24 -4.63
N LEU A 392 17.04 -5.02 -5.11
CA LEU A 392 18.38 -4.55 -5.42
C LEU A 392 19.24 -4.56 -4.15
N PRO A 393 20.51 -4.99 -4.24
CA PRO A 393 21.48 -4.77 -3.18
C PRO A 393 21.61 -3.29 -2.85
N LEU A 394 21.92 -2.92 -1.59
CA LEU A 394 21.98 -1.50 -1.16
C LEU A 394 22.89 -0.64 -2.03
N ASP A 395 24.06 -1.17 -2.42
CA ASP A 395 25.02 -0.48 -3.29
C ASP A 395 24.50 -0.21 -4.72
N LYS A 396 23.38 -0.85 -5.11
CA LYS A 396 22.73 -0.68 -6.41
C LYS A 396 21.45 0.17 -6.35
N THR A 397 20.93 0.46 -5.15
CA THR A 397 19.67 1.22 -4.99
C THR A 397 19.84 2.72 -5.28
N GLN A 398 21.07 3.26 -5.22
CA GLN A 398 21.37 4.68 -5.30
C GLN A 398 20.80 5.51 -4.12
N CYS A 399 20.26 4.86 -3.09
CA CYS A 399 19.83 5.54 -1.87
C CYS A 399 21.07 6.01 -1.08
N LYS A 400 20.99 7.22 -0.51
CA LYS A 400 22.10 7.85 0.23
C LYS A 400 21.76 8.03 1.72
N LEU A 401 20.91 7.18 2.28
CA LEU A 401 20.55 7.21 3.71
C LEU A 401 21.60 6.54 4.61
N ALA A 402 22.39 5.61 4.07
CA ALA A 402 23.44 4.88 4.77
C ALA A 402 24.80 5.57 4.63
#